data_5fc6e2281bfe055574d432c5b54dbaf5
#
_entry.id   5fc6e2281bfe055574d432c5b54dbaf5
#
_cell.length_a   1.000
_cell.length_b   1.000
_cell.length_c   1.000
_cell.angle_alpha   90.00
_cell.angle_beta   90.00
_cell.angle_gamma   90.00
#
_symmetry.space_group_name_H-M   'P 1'
#
loop_
_entity.id
_entity.type
_entity.pdbx_description
1 polymer ?
#
loop_
_entity_poly.entity_id
_entity_poly.type
_entity_poly.pdbx_seq_one_letter_code
_entity_poly.pdbx_strand_id
1 'polypeptide(L)'
;MIIDLPFKERSVITKIQEKNFSQTMDLCFSRHPYYRARFKQMGLLRGDIKSLADIHLLPVISKKDYAAEPEAFRLETKGLEEEATINWDVMHTTGTSGGRPTPFYSTSYDFFNTLTANRRALEIRQVRDTDSVANLCPMTLYPYGAYHRTIAAANVMKIPVISPLPGRPSKHFHWTAGLDEVCDTVSRTKATILWLSLI
;
A
#
# COMPACT_ATOMS: atom_id res chain seq x y z
N MET A 1 -12.59 9.65 -10.86
CA MET A 1 -12.24 8.24 -10.55
C MET A 1 -13.17 7.35 -11.36
N ILE A 2 -12.67 6.38 -12.13
CA ILE A 2 -13.51 5.47 -12.90
C ILE A 2 -14.04 4.43 -11.92
N ILE A 3 -15.32 4.52 -11.60
CA ILE A 3 -16.05 3.53 -10.83
C ILE A 3 -16.19 2.29 -11.73
N ASP A 4 -16.16 1.10 -11.17
CA ASP A 4 -16.29 -0.21 -11.88
C ASP A 4 -15.12 -0.55 -12.85
N LEU A 5 -13.98 0.07 -12.71
CA LEU A 5 -12.82 -0.25 -13.57
C LEU A 5 -12.46 -1.75 -13.60
N PRO A 6 -12.51 -2.51 -12.49
CA PRO A 6 -12.19 -3.94 -12.50
C PRO A 6 -13.11 -4.78 -13.41
N PHE A 7 -14.30 -4.29 -13.72
CA PHE A 7 -15.34 -4.98 -14.49
C PHE A 7 -15.51 -4.44 -15.91
N LYS A 8 -14.62 -3.52 -16.33
CA LYS A 8 -14.64 -3.00 -17.71
C LYS A 8 -14.01 -3.98 -18.69
N GLU A 9 -14.33 -3.78 -19.97
CA GLU A 9 -13.70 -4.50 -21.07
C GLU A 9 -12.18 -4.45 -20.99
N ARG A 10 -11.52 -5.55 -21.30
CA ARG A 10 -10.06 -5.68 -21.23
C ARG A 10 -9.32 -4.57 -21.97
N SER A 11 -9.85 -4.16 -23.11
CA SER A 11 -9.29 -3.07 -23.93
C SER A 11 -9.25 -1.74 -23.18
N VAL A 12 -10.28 -1.44 -22.38
CA VAL A 12 -10.37 -0.22 -21.55
C VAL A 12 -9.34 -0.29 -20.43
N ILE A 13 -9.27 -1.45 -19.75
CA ILE A 13 -8.29 -1.68 -18.67
C ILE A 13 -6.87 -1.52 -19.20
N THR A 14 -6.55 -2.16 -20.32
CA THR A 14 -5.22 -2.09 -20.96
C THR A 14 -4.85 -0.65 -21.31
N LYS A 15 -5.76 0.11 -21.88
CA LYS A 15 -5.52 1.54 -22.20
C LYS A 15 -5.13 2.37 -20.96
N ILE A 16 -5.79 2.12 -19.85
CA ILE A 16 -5.51 2.81 -18.59
C ILE A 16 -4.16 2.34 -18.01
N GLN A 17 -3.88 1.05 -18.08
CA GLN A 17 -2.59 0.50 -17.64
C GLN A 17 -1.43 1.08 -18.44
N GLU A 18 -1.54 1.15 -19.77
CA GLU A 18 -0.53 1.75 -20.65
C GLU A 18 -0.29 3.23 -20.32
N LYS A 19 -1.37 4.01 -20.15
CA LYS A 19 -1.26 5.40 -19.74
C LYS A 19 -0.53 5.56 -18.40
N ASN A 20 -0.95 4.81 -17.38
CA ASN A 20 -0.35 4.89 -16.05
C ASN A 20 1.10 4.41 -16.05
N PHE A 21 1.40 3.36 -16.82
CA PHE A 21 2.76 2.86 -16.99
C PHE A 21 3.66 3.93 -17.60
N SER A 22 3.23 4.57 -18.69
CA SER A 22 4.00 5.65 -19.32
C SER A 22 4.29 6.79 -18.33
N GLN A 23 3.29 7.25 -17.60
CA GLN A 23 3.46 8.30 -16.59
C GLN A 23 4.42 7.88 -15.46
N THR A 24 4.33 6.62 -15.01
CA THR A 24 5.26 6.08 -14.01
C THR A 24 6.69 6.05 -14.54
N MET A 25 6.88 5.65 -15.81
CA MET A 25 8.21 5.67 -16.43
C MET A 25 8.77 7.09 -16.53
N ASP A 26 7.96 8.07 -16.90
CA ASP A 26 8.38 9.47 -16.93
C ASP A 26 8.90 9.93 -15.55
N LEU A 27 8.20 9.59 -14.48
CA LEU A 27 8.65 9.87 -13.11
C LEU A 27 9.95 9.11 -12.75
N CYS A 28 10.04 7.83 -13.10
CA CYS A 28 11.22 7.01 -12.82
C CYS A 28 12.48 7.55 -13.52
N PHE A 29 12.38 8.00 -14.76
CA PHE A 29 13.50 8.54 -15.52
C PHE A 29 13.86 9.97 -15.11
N SER A 30 12.88 10.79 -14.72
CA SER A 30 13.11 12.21 -14.43
C SER A 30 13.33 12.52 -12.96
N ARG A 31 12.64 11.83 -12.04
CA ARG A 31 12.50 12.26 -10.64
C ARG A 31 12.81 11.20 -9.60
N HIS A 32 13.09 9.95 -9.98
CA HIS A 32 13.37 8.88 -9.03
C HIS A 32 14.87 8.58 -8.95
N PRO A 33 15.59 8.99 -7.88
CA PRO A 33 17.05 8.93 -7.84
C PRO A 33 17.60 7.52 -8.09
N TYR A 34 17.06 6.50 -7.43
CA TYR A 34 17.49 5.12 -7.59
C TYR A 34 17.31 4.62 -9.03
N TYR A 35 16.10 4.76 -9.60
CA TYR A 35 15.84 4.28 -10.97
C TYR A 35 16.63 5.05 -12.01
N ARG A 36 16.75 6.36 -11.87
CA ARG A 36 17.56 7.20 -12.77
C ARG A 36 19.01 6.74 -12.81
N ALA A 37 19.61 6.47 -11.65
CA ALA A 37 20.97 5.96 -11.56
C ALA A 37 21.08 4.56 -12.17
N ARG A 38 20.12 3.68 -11.91
CA ARG A 38 20.12 2.31 -12.40
C ARG A 38 19.94 2.23 -13.91
N PHE A 39 19.01 3.01 -14.47
CA PHE A 39 18.80 3.09 -15.92
C PHE A 39 20.03 3.62 -16.64
N LYS A 40 20.67 4.65 -16.07
CA LYS A 40 21.95 5.16 -16.62
C LYS A 40 23.05 4.10 -16.64
N GLN A 41 23.19 3.31 -15.59
CA GLN A 41 24.16 2.20 -15.53
C GLN A 41 23.89 1.13 -16.59
N MET A 42 22.63 0.89 -16.90
CA MET A 42 22.20 -0.08 -17.92
C MET A 42 22.25 0.48 -19.35
N GLY A 43 22.46 1.78 -19.53
CA GLY A 43 22.36 2.45 -20.82
C GLY A 43 20.92 2.55 -21.33
N LEU A 44 19.92 2.35 -20.46
CA LEU A 44 18.51 2.37 -20.81
C LEU A 44 18.02 3.81 -20.93
N LEU A 45 17.41 4.15 -22.05
CA LEU A 45 16.83 5.46 -22.32
C LEU A 45 15.30 5.42 -22.16
N ARG A 46 14.68 6.56 -21.84
CA ARG A 46 13.21 6.64 -21.74
C ARG A 46 12.51 6.18 -23.03
N GLY A 47 13.09 6.46 -24.20
CA GLY A 47 12.55 6.07 -25.50
C GLY A 47 12.56 4.58 -25.80
N ASP A 48 13.32 3.78 -25.03
CA ASP A 48 13.36 2.32 -25.18
C ASP A 48 12.13 1.66 -24.54
N ILE A 49 11.47 2.35 -23.62
CA ILE A 49 10.28 1.87 -22.91
C ILE A 49 9.05 2.59 -23.46
N LYS A 50 8.35 1.93 -24.38
CA LYS A 50 7.20 2.49 -25.11
C LYS A 50 5.86 2.00 -24.57
N SER A 51 5.81 0.79 -24.05
CA SER A 51 4.58 0.12 -23.64
C SER A 51 4.81 -0.86 -22.49
N LEU A 52 3.75 -1.43 -21.96
CA LEU A 52 3.82 -2.52 -20.97
C LEU A 52 4.58 -3.75 -21.50
N ALA A 53 4.66 -3.96 -22.81
CA ALA A 53 5.42 -5.06 -23.38
C ALA A 53 6.92 -4.95 -23.08
N ASP A 54 7.42 -3.74 -22.85
CA ASP A 54 8.83 -3.45 -22.61
C ASP A 54 9.22 -3.59 -21.12
N ILE A 55 8.30 -3.99 -20.26
CA ILE A 55 8.54 -4.13 -18.81
C ILE A 55 9.72 -5.07 -18.47
N HIS A 56 9.99 -6.03 -19.37
CA HIS A 56 11.11 -6.98 -19.24
C HIS A 56 12.49 -6.33 -19.36
N LEU A 57 12.58 -5.11 -19.91
CA LEU A 57 13.81 -4.33 -20.00
C LEU A 57 14.15 -3.63 -18.68
N LEU A 58 13.20 -3.54 -17.75
CA LEU A 58 13.39 -2.87 -16.48
C LEU A 58 14.16 -3.76 -15.50
N PRO A 59 15.03 -3.15 -14.66
CA PRO A 59 15.75 -3.91 -13.63
C PRO A 59 14.80 -4.47 -12.57
N VAL A 60 15.04 -5.70 -12.17
CA VAL A 60 14.39 -6.28 -11.00
C VAL A 60 15.04 -5.72 -9.74
N ILE A 61 14.22 -5.31 -8.79
CA ILE A 61 14.64 -4.76 -7.51
C ILE A 61 14.31 -5.78 -6.41
N SER A 62 15.25 -5.96 -5.49
CA SER A 62 15.04 -6.76 -4.30
C SER A 62 14.73 -5.91 -3.07
N LYS A 63 14.17 -6.54 -2.03
CA LYS A 63 14.01 -5.90 -0.72
C LYS A 63 15.36 -5.44 -0.14
N LYS A 64 16.46 -6.13 -0.48
CA LYS A 64 17.81 -5.75 -0.02
C LYS A 64 18.26 -4.43 -0.64
N ASP A 65 17.99 -4.23 -1.92
CA ASP A 65 18.33 -2.98 -2.61
C ASP A 65 17.62 -1.80 -1.94
N TYR A 66 16.32 -1.96 -1.68
CA TYR A 66 15.55 -0.94 -0.98
C TYR A 66 16.08 -0.69 0.45
N ALA A 67 16.35 -1.76 1.21
CA ALA A 67 16.80 -1.64 2.60
C ALA A 67 18.19 -1.02 2.72
N ALA A 68 19.04 -1.16 1.71
CA ALA A 68 20.37 -0.56 1.68
C ALA A 68 20.32 0.97 1.56
N GLU A 69 19.42 1.50 0.73
CA GLU A 69 19.35 2.93 0.43
C GLU A 69 17.87 3.42 0.33
N PRO A 70 17.07 3.35 1.41
CA PRO A 70 15.65 3.69 1.33
C PRO A 70 15.41 5.14 0.90
N GLU A 71 16.31 6.07 1.23
CA GLU A 71 16.21 7.47 0.82
C GLU A 71 16.34 7.65 -0.70
N ALA A 72 17.11 6.81 -1.39
CA ALA A 72 17.25 6.86 -2.83
C ALA A 72 15.95 6.48 -3.57
N PHE A 73 15.02 5.82 -2.87
CA PHE A 73 13.70 5.46 -3.40
C PHE A 73 12.63 6.54 -3.18
N ARG A 74 12.99 7.67 -2.59
CA ARG A 74 12.09 8.83 -2.49
C ARG A 74 12.07 9.60 -3.80
N LEU A 75 10.87 9.93 -4.26
CA LEU A 75 10.68 10.76 -5.44
C LEU A 75 11.15 12.20 -5.15
N GLU A 76 11.87 12.81 -6.09
CA GLU A 76 12.19 14.23 -6.05
C GLU A 76 10.93 15.05 -6.36
N THR A 77 10.36 15.72 -5.36
CA THR A 77 9.11 16.47 -5.48
C THR A 77 9.32 17.95 -5.79
N LYS A 78 10.56 18.47 -5.66
CA LYS A 78 10.87 19.87 -5.90
C LYS A 78 10.43 20.33 -7.29
N GLY A 79 9.69 21.43 -7.33
CA GLY A 79 9.18 22.02 -8.58
C GLY A 79 7.96 21.30 -9.16
N LEU A 80 7.29 20.41 -8.41
CA LEU A 80 5.94 19.98 -8.72
C LEU A 80 4.95 21.05 -8.28
N GLU A 81 3.89 21.27 -9.06
CA GLU A 81 2.86 22.28 -8.74
C GLU A 81 2.22 22.05 -7.36
N GLU A 82 2.20 20.82 -6.92
CA GLU A 82 1.58 20.37 -5.67
C GLU A 82 2.60 20.15 -4.54
N GLU A 83 3.83 20.62 -4.69
CA GLU A 83 4.90 20.41 -3.70
C GLU A 83 4.47 20.82 -2.28
N ALA A 84 3.75 21.92 -2.15
CA ALA A 84 3.27 22.41 -0.86
C ALA A 84 2.18 21.53 -0.22
N THR A 85 1.53 20.65 -1.00
CA THR A 85 0.45 19.77 -0.55
C THR A 85 0.88 18.31 -0.39
N ILE A 86 2.11 17.99 -0.79
CA ILE A 86 2.66 16.65 -0.65
C ILE A 86 3.13 16.43 0.78
N ASN A 87 2.42 15.57 1.48
CA ASN A 87 2.83 15.11 2.80
C ASN A 87 3.44 13.71 2.69
N TRP A 88 4.53 13.49 3.39
CA TRP A 88 5.15 12.18 3.51
C TRP A 88 4.55 11.41 4.68
N ASP A 89 4.19 10.17 4.43
CA ASP A 89 3.88 9.17 5.44
C ASP A 89 5.01 8.14 5.47
N VAL A 90 5.50 7.82 6.66
CA VAL A 90 6.62 6.89 6.83
C VAL A 90 6.17 5.70 7.65
N MET A 91 5.93 4.59 6.96
CA MET A 91 5.71 3.31 7.61
C MET A 91 7.01 2.49 7.61
N HIS A 92 7.16 1.62 8.61
CA HIS A 92 8.33 0.76 8.72
C HIS A 92 7.89 -0.70 8.63
N THR A 93 8.70 -1.58 8.17
CA THR A 93 8.49 -3.03 8.30
C THR A 93 8.88 -3.53 9.68
N THR A 94 8.38 -4.70 10.05
CA THR A 94 8.70 -5.36 11.33
C THR A 94 10.16 -5.81 11.48
N GLY A 95 10.97 -5.71 10.42
CA GLY A 95 12.40 -6.09 10.49
C GLY A 95 12.64 -7.60 10.64
N THR A 96 11.74 -8.44 10.14
CA THR A 96 11.80 -9.92 10.25
C THR A 96 13.10 -10.57 9.78
N SER A 97 13.99 -9.85 9.11
CA SER A 97 15.29 -10.33 8.65
C SER A 97 16.44 -10.04 9.65
N GLY A 98 16.14 -9.89 10.94
CA GLY A 98 17.15 -9.65 11.99
C GLY A 98 17.76 -8.24 11.98
N GLY A 99 17.20 -7.33 11.21
CA GLY A 99 17.66 -5.97 11.06
C GLY A 99 16.77 -4.93 11.73
N ARG A 100 17.16 -3.69 11.57
CA ARG A 100 16.34 -2.53 11.94
C ARG A 100 15.09 -2.46 11.07
N PRO A 101 13.96 -1.96 11.59
CA PRO A 101 12.79 -1.69 10.77
C PRO A 101 13.15 -0.80 9.58
N THR A 102 12.75 -1.23 8.39
CA THR A 102 13.03 -0.46 7.16
C THR A 102 11.91 0.55 6.95
N PRO A 103 12.21 1.86 6.79
CA PRO A 103 11.20 2.86 6.49
C PRO A 103 10.66 2.68 5.07
N PHE A 104 9.36 2.85 4.90
CA PHE A 104 8.68 2.98 3.62
C PHE A 104 8.07 4.36 3.53
N TYR A 105 8.62 5.15 2.63
CA TYR A 105 8.13 6.49 2.37
C TYR A 105 6.98 6.45 1.36
N SER A 106 5.88 7.08 1.70
CA SER A 106 4.76 7.31 0.80
C SER A 106 4.27 8.75 0.90
N THR A 107 3.74 9.25 -0.18
CA THR A 107 3.11 10.56 -0.22
C THR A 107 1.62 10.44 0.05
N SER A 108 0.94 11.57 0.26
CA SER A 108 -0.53 11.60 0.28
C SER A 108 -1.15 11.02 -1.00
N TYR A 109 -0.51 11.21 -2.15
CA TYR A 109 -0.92 10.58 -3.41
C TYR A 109 -0.86 9.05 -3.36
N ASP A 110 0.24 8.51 -2.85
CA ASP A 110 0.39 7.06 -2.70
C ASP A 110 -0.67 6.49 -1.77
N PHE A 111 -1.00 7.23 -0.71
CA PHE A 111 -2.06 6.85 0.22
C PHE A 111 -3.42 6.78 -0.50
N PHE A 112 -3.83 7.82 -1.20
CA PHE A 112 -5.10 7.84 -1.95
C PHE A 112 -5.14 6.79 -3.06
N ASN A 113 -4.04 6.57 -3.77
CA ASN A 113 -3.94 5.50 -4.76
C ASN A 113 -4.08 4.12 -4.14
N THR A 114 -3.48 3.91 -2.97
CA THR A 114 -3.63 2.66 -2.20
C THR A 114 -5.08 2.44 -1.77
N LEU A 115 -5.77 3.48 -1.29
CA LEU A 115 -7.19 3.38 -0.95
C LEU A 115 -8.04 3.02 -2.17
N THR A 116 -7.74 3.60 -3.33
CA THR A 116 -8.41 3.26 -4.59
C THR A 116 -8.19 1.80 -4.98
N ALA A 117 -6.97 1.31 -4.83
CA ALA A 117 -6.63 -0.09 -5.11
C ALA A 117 -7.33 -1.05 -4.13
N ASN A 118 -7.35 -0.71 -2.83
CA ASN A 118 -8.05 -1.48 -1.81
C ASN A 118 -9.56 -1.54 -2.08
N ARG A 119 -10.18 -0.41 -2.43
CA ARG A 119 -11.58 -0.37 -2.81
C ARG A 119 -11.88 -1.33 -3.95
N ARG A 120 -11.11 -1.28 -5.04
CA ARG A 120 -11.27 -2.20 -6.18
C ARG A 120 -11.11 -3.67 -5.78
N ALA A 121 -10.14 -3.97 -4.92
CA ALA A 121 -9.94 -5.32 -4.41
C ALA A 121 -11.13 -5.82 -3.58
N LEU A 122 -11.77 -4.96 -2.80
CA LEU A 122 -12.96 -5.29 -2.01
C LEU A 122 -14.20 -5.43 -2.91
N GLU A 123 -14.36 -4.57 -3.91
CA GLU A 123 -15.42 -4.67 -4.92
C GLU A 123 -15.35 -6.00 -5.70
N ILE A 124 -14.15 -6.41 -6.12
CA ILE A 124 -13.94 -7.72 -6.77
C ILE A 124 -14.32 -8.88 -5.84
N ARG A 125 -14.11 -8.74 -4.54
CA ARG A 125 -14.51 -9.71 -3.52
C ARG A 125 -15.98 -9.62 -3.13
N GLN A 126 -16.76 -8.77 -3.80
CA GLN A 126 -18.18 -8.57 -3.56
C GLN A 126 -18.52 -8.06 -2.16
N VAL A 127 -17.62 -7.33 -1.54
CA VAL A 127 -17.89 -6.63 -0.27
C VAL A 127 -18.94 -5.54 -0.52
N ARG A 128 -19.97 -5.51 0.32
CA ARG A 128 -21.15 -4.64 0.22
C ARG A 128 -21.17 -3.62 1.34
N ASP A 129 -21.97 -2.60 1.18
CA ASP A 129 -22.24 -1.56 2.19
C ASP A 129 -22.99 -2.09 3.44
N THR A 130 -23.59 -3.28 3.32
CA THR A 130 -24.22 -4.01 4.43
C THR A 130 -23.23 -4.84 5.25
N ASP A 131 -21.98 -4.97 4.79
CA ASP A 131 -20.95 -5.72 5.49
C ASP A 131 -20.34 -4.90 6.64
N SER A 132 -19.66 -5.61 7.53
CA SER A 132 -18.84 -5.02 8.59
C SER A 132 -17.56 -5.81 8.78
N VAL A 133 -16.47 -5.13 9.09
CA VAL A 133 -15.14 -5.73 9.21
C VAL A 133 -14.72 -5.84 10.66
N ALA A 134 -14.32 -7.02 11.12
CA ALA A 134 -13.51 -7.18 12.29
C ALA A 134 -12.02 -7.10 11.88
N ASN A 135 -11.36 -6.03 12.28
CA ASN A 135 -9.94 -5.83 12.06
C ASN A 135 -9.14 -6.59 13.10
N LEU A 136 -8.68 -7.76 12.75
CA LEU A 136 -7.90 -8.65 13.61
C LEU A 136 -6.39 -8.50 13.38
N CYS A 137 -5.96 -7.46 12.66
CA CYS A 137 -4.54 -7.14 12.55
C CYS A 137 -4.04 -6.60 13.89
N PRO A 138 -2.91 -7.09 14.41
CA PRO A 138 -2.36 -6.58 15.65
C PRO A 138 -1.83 -5.16 15.46
N MET A 139 -2.04 -4.33 16.48
CA MET A 139 -1.34 -3.06 16.60
C MET A 139 0.05 -3.33 17.18
N THR A 140 1.09 -2.98 16.46
CA THR A 140 2.48 -3.19 16.87
C THR A 140 3.20 -1.87 17.09
N LEU A 141 4.33 -1.91 17.81
CA LEU A 141 5.17 -0.71 18.06
C LEU A 141 5.72 -0.09 16.77
N TYR A 142 5.96 -0.92 15.77
CA TYR A 142 6.35 -0.47 14.43
C TYR A 142 5.17 -0.72 13.48
N PRO A 143 5.03 0.10 12.50
CA PRO A 143 3.75 0.53 12.02
C PRO A 143 2.91 -0.64 11.63
N TYR A 144 1.95 -0.70 12.29
CA TYR A 144 0.58 -1.05 12.18
C TYR A 144 0.02 -0.87 10.77
N GLY A 145 0.86 -1.04 9.74
CA GLY A 145 0.45 -0.85 8.35
C GLY A 145 -0.77 -1.69 7.99
N ALA A 146 -0.82 -2.96 8.40
CA ALA A 146 -2.00 -3.80 8.18
C ALA A 146 -3.20 -3.31 9.00
N TYR A 147 -3.00 -2.97 10.27
CA TYR A 147 -4.05 -2.44 11.15
C TYR A 147 -4.67 -1.14 10.59
N HIS A 148 -3.83 -0.18 10.28
CA HIS A 148 -4.26 1.12 9.76
C HIS A 148 -4.90 1.03 8.38
N ARG A 149 -4.34 0.23 7.49
CA ARG A 149 -4.87 0.06 6.13
C ARG A 149 -6.21 -0.66 6.09
N THR A 150 -6.48 -1.58 7.04
CA THR A 150 -7.78 -2.20 7.16
C THR A 150 -8.85 -1.16 7.51
N ILE A 151 -8.55 -0.28 8.47
CA ILE A 151 -9.48 0.82 8.84
C ILE A 151 -9.72 1.74 7.64
N ALA A 152 -8.64 2.17 6.98
CA ALA A 152 -8.75 3.05 5.83
C ALA A 152 -9.53 2.42 4.66
N ALA A 153 -9.33 1.12 4.41
CA ALA A 153 -10.07 0.39 3.37
C ALA A 153 -11.58 0.26 3.70
N ALA A 154 -11.92 -0.05 4.95
CA ALA A 154 -13.32 -0.09 5.40
C ALA A 154 -13.97 1.30 5.25
N ASN A 155 -13.28 2.36 5.65
CA ASN A 155 -13.79 3.73 5.52
C ASN A 155 -14.07 4.12 4.06
N VAL A 156 -13.21 3.72 3.12
CA VAL A 156 -13.42 3.98 1.68
C VAL A 156 -14.66 3.24 1.15
N MET A 157 -14.95 2.06 1.68
CA MET A 157 -16.16 1.29 1.36
C MET A 157 -17.38 1.77 2.14
N LYS A 158 -17.23 2.69 3.10
CA LYS A 158 -18.28 3.19 3.99
C LYS A 158 -18.92 2.08 4.85
N ILE A 159 -18.13 1.07 5.20
CA ILE A 159 -18.57 -0.04 6.04
C ILE A 159 -18.00 0.09 7.45
N PRO A 160 -18.74 -0.37 8.48
CA PRO A 160 -18.24 -0.35 9.85
C PRO A 160 -16.98 -1.20 10.02
N VAL A 161 -16.06 -0.73 10.84
CA VAL A 161 -14.88 -1.49 11.26
C VAL A 161 -14.82 -1.58 12.79
N ILE A 162 -14.67 -2.80 13.26
CA ILE A 162 -14.51 -3.14 14.67
C ILE A 162 -13.06 -3.58 14.86
N SER A 163 -12.36 -2.97 15.80
CA SER A 163 -10.93 -3.26 16.05
C SER A 163 -10.75 -3.74 17.48
N PRO A 164 -10.87 -5.04 17.76
CA PRO A 164 -10.74 -5.60 19.10
C PRO A 164 -9.29 -5.65 19.60
N LEU A 165 -8.32 -5.25 18.79
CA LEU A 165 -6.90 -5.18 19.14
C LEU A 165 -6.34 -6.52 19.67
N PRO A 166 -6.36 -7.59 18.85
CA PRO A 166 -5.86 -8.89 19.28
C PRO A 166 -4.36 -8.82 19.62
N GLY A 167 -3.97 -9.49 20.69
CA GLY A 167 -2.57 -9.58 21.06
C GLY A 167 -2.35 -10.01 22.50
N ARG A 168 -1.10 -10.01 22.91
CA ARG A 168 -0.72 -10.20 24.30
C ARG A 168 -0.29 -8.87 24.89
N PRO A 169 -0.81 -8.45 26.05
CA PRO A 169 -0.33 -7.27 26.73
C PRO A 169 1.19 -7.31 26.89
N SER A 170 1.85 -6.22 26.63
CA SER A 170 3.29 -6.07 26.79
C SER A 170 3.61 -4.89 27.67
N LYS A 171 4.86 -4.79 28.12
CA LYS A 171 5.33 -3.63 28.91
C LYS A 171 5.06 -2.29 28.23
N HIS A 172 5.04 -2.27 26.92
CA HIS A 172 4.88 -1.05 26.12
C HIS A 172 3.48 -0.89 25.52
N PHE A 173 2.65 -1.93 25.58
CA PHE A 173 1.33 -1.93 24.97
C PHE A 173 0.35 -2.81 25.77
N HIS A 174 -0.48 -2.15 26.56
CA HIS A 174 -1.40 -2.82 27.50
C HIS A 174 -2.82 -2.99 26.96
N TRP A 175 -3.13 -2.41 25.80
CA TRP A 175 -4.48 -2.28 25.24
C TRP A 175 -4.90 -3.45 24.34
N THR A 176 -4.20 -4.58 24.44
CA THR A 176 -4.50 -5.74 23.60
C THR A 176 -5.49 -6.66 24.30
N ALA A 177 -6.43 -7.17 23.52
CA ALA A 177 -7.42 -8.14 23.96
C ALA A 177 -6.93 -9.58 23.77
N GLY A 178 -7.22 -10.43 24.74
CA GLY A 178 -6.98 -11.87 24.64
C GLY A 178 -7.93 -12.55 23.63
N LEU A 179 -7.68 -13.80 23.31
CA LEU A 179 -8.46 -14.52 22.29
C LEU A 179 -9.95 -14.59 22.63
N ASP A 180 -10.30 -14.87 23.88
CA ASP A 180 -11.70 -14.99 24.31
C ASP A 180 -12.44 -13.66 24.16
N GLU A 181 -11.82 -12.56 24.56
CA GLU A 181 -12.37 -11.21 24.43
C GLU A 181 -12.53 -10.80 22.96
N VAL A 182 -11.57 -11.17 22.12
CA VAL A 182 -11.66 -10.94 20.68
C VAL A 182 -12.83 -11.74 20.08
N CYS A 183 -12.95 -13.02 20.42
CA CYS A 183 -14.04 -13.88 19.96
C CYS A 183 -15.42 -13.36 20.41
N ASP A 184 -15.53 -12.97 21.67
CA ASP A 184 -16.76 -12.36 22.21
C ASP A 184 -17.12 -11.07 21.46
N THR A 185 -16.16 -10.20 21.24
CA THR A 185 -16.36 -8.94 20.53
C THR A 185 -16.83 -9.18 19.09
N VAL A 186 -16.17 -10.09 18.36
CA VAL A 186 -16.56 -10.46 16.99
C VAL A 186 -17.98 -11.03 16.96
N SER A 187 -18.30 -11.96 17.87
CA SER A 187 -19.60 -12.60 17.95
C SER A 187 -20.71 -11.59 18.28
N ARG A 188 -20.49 -10.74 19.26
CA ARG A 188 -21.45 -9.73 19.69
C ARG A 188 -21.73 -8.67 18.62
N THR A 189 -20.69 -8.25 17.87
CA THR A 189 -20.82 -7.25 16.82
C THR A 189 -21.31 -7.82 15.49
N LYS A 190 -21.39 -9.16 15.36
CA LYS A 190 -21.83 -9.86 14.15
C LYS A 190 -21.07 -9.42 12.90
N ALA A 191 -19.76 -9.22 13.03
CA ALA A 191 -18.92 -8.85 11.89
C ALA A 191 -19.03 -9.91 10.78
N THR A 192 -19.23 -9.46 9.54
CA THR A 192 -19.40 -10.33 8.37
C THR A 192 -18.06 -10.67 7.70
N ILE A 193 -17.02 -9.88 7.95
CA ILE A 193 -15.69 -10.04 7.37
C ILE A 193 -14.66 -10.08 8.50
N LEU A 194 -13.83 -11.12 8.52
CA LEU A 194 -12.66 -11.19 9.39
C LEU A 194 -11.42 -10.79 8.57
N TRP A 195 -10.81 -9.65 8.91
CA TRP A 195 -9.59 -9.20 8.27
C TRP A 195 -8.40 -9.43 9.19
N LEU A 196 -7.53 -10.35 8.81
CA LEU A 196 -6.38 -10.74 9.60
C LEU A 196 -5.11 -10.81 8.73
N SER A 197 -3.96 -10.64 9.37
CA SER A 197 -2.66 -10.92 8.76
C SER A 197 -2.14 -12.23 9.36
N LEU A 198 -1.81 -13.18 8.51
CA LEU A 198 -1.03 -14.35 8.92
C LEU A 198 0.41 -13.86 9.09
N ILE A 199 0.89 -13.87 10.33
CA ILE A 199 2.27 -13.52 10.70
C ILE A 199 3.10 -14.80 10.73
#